data_b17de6ffd2ffe23e563111d997ff1be3
#
_entry.id   b17de6ffd2ffe23e563111d997ff1be3
#
_cell.length_a   1.000
_cell.length_b   1.000
_cell.length_c   1.000
_cell.angle_alpha   90.00
_cell.angle_beta   90.00
_cell.angle_gamma   90.00
#
_symmetry.space_group_name_H-M   'P 1'
#
loop_
_entity.id
_entity.type
_entity.pdbx_description
1 polymer ?
#
loop_
_entity_poly.entity_id
_entity_poly.type
_entity_poly.pdbx_seq_one_letter_code
_entity_poly.pdbx_strand_id
1 'polypeptide(L)'
;MRRGFTLIELLAVLVIIAILSVIVVPTVTNSIEEAKENTYNEQVNIIKQAGESYFIDSNYKVLENEQKVVYVTDILESEYLSNSQIINPKTEKEMTGCVLINYYSEQYHYKYLPEDKDCKKYTNIKE
;
A
#
# COMPACT_ATOMS: atom_id res chain seq x y z
N MET A 1 -3.43 -55.95 -9.91
CA MET A 1 -2.71 -55.61 -11.15
C MET A 1 -2.41 -54.12 -11.18
N ARG A 2 -1.15 -53.78 -11.40
CA ARG A 2 -0.78 -52.39 -11.64
C ARG A 2 -0.91 -52.09 -13.12
N ARG A 3 -1.76 -51.11 -13.45
CA ARG A 3 -1.87 -50.59 -14.82
C ARG A 3 -1.10 -49.27 -14.87
N GLY A 4 -0.19 -49.16 -15.83
CA GLY A 4 0.48 -47.90 -16.11
C GLY A 4 -0.34 -47.03 -17.07
N PHE A 5 -0.06 -45.76 -17.10
CA PHE A 5 -0.66 -44.84 -18.11
C PHE A 5 -0.12 -45.15 -19.49
N THR A 6 -0.97 -45.08 -20.47
CA THR A 6 -0.56 -45.18 -21.88
C THR A 6 0.04 -43.84 -22.33
N LEU A 7 0.89 -43.88 -23.35
CA LEU A 7 1.48 -42.67 -23.93
C LEU A 7 0.39 -41.68 -24.42
N ILE A 8 -0.69 -42.22 -25.00
CA ILE A 8 -1.77 -41.39 -25.50
C ILE A 8 -2.58 -40.73 -24.37
N GLU A 9 -2.74 -41.37 -23.24
CA GLU A 9 -3.40 -40.79 -22.08
C GLU A 9 -2.58 -39.60 -21.53
N LEU A 10 -1.26 -39.77 -21.44
CA LEU A 10 -0.37 -38.69 -20.98
C LEU A 10 -0.40 -37.53 -21.97
N LEU A 11 -0.36 -37.81 -23.27
CA LEU A 11 -0.45 -36.80 -24.32
C LEU A 11 -1.76 -36.02 -24.24
N ALA A 12 -2.88 -36.71 -24.03
CA ALA A 12 -4.21 -36.11 -23.92
C ALA A 12 -4.26 -35.15 -22.71
N VAL A 13 -3.71 -35.52 -21.60
CA VAL A 13 -3.65 -34.66 -20.39
C VAL A 13 -2.83 -33.41 -20.65
N LEU A 14 -1.67 -33.53 -21.31
CA LEU A 14 -0.82 -32.41 -21.65
C LEU A 14 -1.51 -31.41 -22.57
N VAL A 15 -2.27 -31.91 -23.56
CA VAL A 15 -3.04 -31.08 -24.50
C VAL A 15 -4.14 -30.29 -23.74
N ILE A 16 -4.85 -30.94 -22.84
CA ILE A 16 -5.91 -30.30 -22.05
C ILE A 16 -5.33 -29.20 -21.18
N ILE A 17 -4.21 -29.48 -20.49
CA ILE A 17 -3.52 -28.48 -19.64
C ILE A 17 -3.07 -27.28 -20.48
N ALA A 18 -2.51 -27.53 -21.66
CA ALA A 18 -2.07 -26.47 -22.57
C ALA A 18 -3.21 -25.54 -22.98
N ILE A 19 -4.38 -26.10 -23.33
CA ILE A 19 -5.56 -25.32 -23.73
C ILE A 19 -6.08 -24.49 -22.53
N LEU A 20 -6.17 -25.09 -21.34
CA LEU A 20 -6.66 -24.41 -20.15
C LEU A 20 -5.71 -23.28 -19.73
N SER A 21 -4.41 -23.46 -19.89
CA SER A 21 -3.40 -22.46 -19.54
C SER A 21 -3.56 -21.14 -20.30
N VAL A 22 -3.99 -21.19 -21.56
CA VAL A 22 -4.20 -20.00 -22.40
C VAL A 22 -5.30 -19.09 -21.82
N ILE A 23 -6.32 -19.67 -21.20
CA ILE A 23 -7.46 -18.94 -20.66
C ILE A 23 -7.18 -18.43 -19.24
N VAL A 24 -6.55 -19.27 -18.41
CA VAL A 24 -6.36 -19.01 -16.97
C VAL A 24 -5.30 -17.95 -16.72
N VAL A 25 -4.18 -18.00 -17.42
CA VAL A 25 -3.04 -17.11 -17.17
C VAL A 25 -3.38 -15.62 -17.24
N PRO A 26 -4.01 -15.09 -18.30
CA PRO A 26 -4.33 -13.67 -18.36
C PRO A 26 -5.33 -13.23 -17.28
N THR A 27 -6.29 -14.08 -16.92
CA THR A 27 -7.27 -13.77 -15.87
C THR A 27 -6.60 -13.66 -14.50
N VAL A 28 -5.69 -14.58 -14.18
CA VAL A 28 -4.94 -14.58 -12.92
C VAL A 28 -4.03 -13.35 -12.84
N THR A 29 -3.38 -12.97 -13.92
CA THR A 29 -2.49 -11.80 -13.94
C THR A 29 -3.27 -10.52 -13.63
N ASN A 30 -4.42 -10.32 -14.24
CA ASN A 30 -5.28 -9.16 -13.99
C ASN A 30 -5.77 -9.14 -12.54
N SER A 31 -6.12 -10.28 -11.98
CA SER A 31 -6.55 -10.39 -10.58
C SER A 31 -5.42 -10.05 -9.60
N ILE A 32 -4.19 -10.44 -9.92
CA ILE A 32 -3.01 -10.12 -9.10
C ILE A 32 -2.75 -8.61 -9.12
N GLU A 33 -2.82 -7.97 -10.28
CA GLU A 33 -2.63 -6.52 -10.39
C GLU A 33 -3.69 -5.75 -9.61
N GLU A 34 -4.96 -6.16 -9.71
CA GLU A 34 -6.05 -5.57 -8.95
C GLU A 34 -5.84 -5.78 -7.42
N ALA A 35 -5.41 -6.96 -7.01
CA ALA A 35 -5.10 -7.25 -5.61
C ALA A 35 -3.96 -6.37 -5.09
N LYS A 36 -2.92 -6.15 -5.89
CA LYS A 36 -1.80 -5.25 -5.53
C LYS A 36 -2.28 -3.80 -5.37
N GLU A 37 -3.14 -3.33 -6.26
CA GLU A 37 -3.72 -1.99 -6.18
C GLU A 37 -4.54 -1.83 -4.89
N ASN A 38 -5.40 -2.79 -4.58
CA ASN A 38 -6.22 -2.77 -3.37
C ASN A 38 -5.35 -2.81 -2.11
N THR A 39 -4.31 -3.62 -2.10
CA THR A 39 -3.36 -3.70 -0.97
C THR A 39 -2.60 -2.39 -0.80
N TYR A 40 -2.17 -1.78 -1.88
CA TYR A 40 -1.51 -0.47 -1.84
C TYR A 40 -2.43 0.59 -1.21
N ASN A 41 -3.67 0.66 -1.65
CA ASN A 41 -4.65 1.61 -1.12
C ASN A 41 -4.93 1.38 0.37
N GLU A 42 -4.98 0.12 0.78
CA GLU A 42 -5.15 -0.23 2.19
C GLU A 42 -3.94 0.19 3.03
N GLN A 43 -2.73 -0.01 2.52
CA GLN A 43 -1.51 0.45 3.20
C GLN A 43 -1.46 1.98 3.30
N VAL A 44 -1.88 2.69 2.27
CA VAL A 44 -2.03 4.15 2.32
C VAL A 44 -2.97 4.56 3.45
N ASN A 45 -4.09 3.88 3.60
CA ASN A 45 -5.04 4.14 4.69
C ASN A 45 -4.42 3.87 6.07
N ILE A 46 -3.66 2.79 6.20
CA ILE A 46 -2.95 2.47 7.44
C ILE A 46 -1.95 3.57 7.81
N ILE A 47 -1.19 4.05 6.85
CA ILE A 47 -0.22 5.15 7.05
C ILE A 47 -0.94 6.43 7.47
N LYS A 48 -2.06 6.76 6.82
CA LYS A 48 -2.88 7.92 7.17
C LYS A 48 -3.42 7.83 8.60
N GLN A 49 -3.95 6.68 8.99
CA GLN A 49 -4.46 6.45 10.34
C GLN A 49 -3.35 6.54 11.38
N ALA A 50 -2.18 5.99 11.07
CA ALA A 50 -1.02 6.09 11.96
C ALA A 50 -0.54 7.55 12.10
N GLY A 51 -0.54 8.30 11.01
CA GLY A 51 -0.24 9.73 11.02
C GLY A 51 -1.24 10.53 11.85
N GLU A 52 -2.52 10.20 11.75
CA GLU A 52 -3.58 10.79 12.55
C GLU A 52 -3.36 10.51 14.05
N SER A 53 -3.10 9.25 14.40
CA SER A 53 -2.83 8.87 15.79
C SER A 53 -1.60 9.57 16.34
N TYR A 54 -0.55 9.63 15.56
CA TYR A 54 0.67 10.37 15.91
C TYR A 54 0.38 11.85 16.17
N PHE A 55 -0.40 12.48 15.30
CA PHE A 55 -0.77 13.89 15.44
C PHE A 55 -1.59 14.15 16.71
N ILE A 56 -2.60 13.32 16.95
CA ILE A 56 -3.48 13.46 18.12
C ILE A 56 -2.70 13.28 19.42
N ASP A 57 -1.87 12.25 19.50
CA ASP A 57 -1.13 11.91 20.71
C ASP A 57 0.02 12.87 21.01
N SER A 58 0.56 13.52 19.99
CA SER A 58 1.71 14.41 20.11
C SER A 58 1.35 15.83 20.57
N ASN A 59 0.08 16.16 20.68
CA ASN A 59 -0.42 17.49 21.03
C ASN A 59 0.04 18.62 20.10
N TYR A 60 0.50 18.29 18.90
CA TYR A 60 0.77 19.29 17.87
C TYR A 60 -0.53 19.90 17.38
N LYS A 61 -0.44 21.13 16.90
CA LYS A 61 -1.61 21.86 16.40
C LYS A 61 -1.39 22.31 14.97
N VAL A 62 -2.47 22.25 14.21
CA VAL A 62 -2.54 22.83 12.88
C VAL A 62 -3.69 23.85 12.92
N LEU A 63 -3.38 25.09 12.58
CA LEU A 63 -4.35 26.18 12.60
C LEU A 63 -5.24 26.13 11.37
N GLU A 64 -6.37 26.83 11.43
CA GLU A 64 -7.30 26.88 10.32
C GLU A 64 -6.64 27.40 9.04
N ASN A 65 -6.86 26.70 7.94
CA ASN A 65 -6.24 26.92 6.64
C ASN A 65 -4.72 26.73 6.61
N GLU A 66 -4.15 26.13 7.65
CA GLU A 66 -2.74 25.75 7.69
C GLU A 66 -2.54 24.31 7.22
N GLN A 67 -1.39 24.03 6.61
CA GLN A 67 -1.02 22.71 6.13
C GLN A 67 0.33 22.32 6.71
N LYS A 68 0.37 21.19 7.37
CA LYS A 68 1.61 20.63 7.91
C LYS A 68 1.75 19.15 7.57
N VAL A 69 2.95 18.64 7.59
CA VAL A 69 3.23 17.24 7.26
C VAL A 69 3.90 16.51 8.42
N VAL A 70 3.60 15.21 8.51
CA VAL A 70 4.30 14.25 9.36
C VAL A 70 4.97 13.23 8.45
N TYR A 71 6.29 13.09 8.57
CA TYR A 71 7.01 12.11 7.75
C TYR A 71 6.76 10.68 8.22
N VAL A 72 6.71 9.75 7.28
CA VAL A 72 6.54 8.33 7.57
C VAL A 72 7.64 7.82 8.50
N THR A 73 8.86 8.32 8.35
CA THR A 73 9.99 7.98 9.23
C THR A 73 9.71 8.34 10.70
N ASP A 74 9.10 9.49 10.97
CA ASP A 74 8.73 9.90 12.31
C ASP A 74 7.64 9.01 12.90
N ILE A 75 6.69 8.61 12.09
CA ILE A 75 5.61 7.70 12.49
C ILE A 75 6.17 6.32 12.85
N LEU A 76 7.14 5.82 12.06
CA LEU A 76 7.81 4.55 12.32
C LEU A 76 8.61 4.59 13.63
N GLU A 77 9.38 5.65 13.86
CA GLU A 77 10.17 5.83 15.10
C GLU A 77 9.29 5.89 16.34
N SER A 78 8.06 6.37 16.19
CA SER A 78 7.10 6.50 17.29
C SER A 78 6.25 5.24 17.49
N GLU A 79 6.54 4.16 16.78
CA GLU A 79 5.90 2.85 16.92
C GLU A 79 4.41 2.78 16.53
N TYR A 80 3.88 3.78 15.83
CA TYR A 80 2.52 3.74 15.29
C TYR A 80 2.41 2.90 14.01
N LEU A 81 3.54 2.62 13.37
CA LEU A 81 3.66 1.77 12.19
C LEU A 81 4.79 0.76 12.37
N SER A 82 4.66 -0.42 11.79
CA SER A 82 5.76 -1.38 11.66
C SER A 82 6.34 -1.34 10.24
N ASN A 83 7.59 -1.73 10.08
CA ASN A 83 8.25 -1.78 8.77
C ASN A 83 7.50 -2.68 7.77
N SER A 84 6.85 -3.74 8.24
CA SER A 84 6.07 -4.65 7.39
C SER A 84 4.80 -4.00 6.82
N GLN A 85 4.28 -2.97 7.49
CA GLN A 85 3.06 -2.28 7.07
C GLN A 85 3.31 -1.25 5.95
N ILE A 86 4.55 -0.90 5.69
CA ILE A 86 4.91 0.12 4.72
C ILE A 86 5.54 -0.42 3.44
N ILE A 87 5.47 -1.73 3.21
CA ILE A 87 5.99 -2.33 1.98
C ILE A 87 4.97 -2.13 0.84
N ASN A 88 5.42 -1.45 -0.21
CA ASN A 88 4.60 -1.27 -1.40
C ASN A 88 4.49 -2.60 -2.17
N PRO A 89 3.28 -3.15 -2.35
CA PRO A 89 3.11 -4.44 -3.03
C PRO A 89 3.48 -4.42 -4.51
N LYS A 90 3.52 -3.23 -5.12
CA LYS A 90 3.87 -3.07 -6.54
C LYS A 90 5.38 -3.03 -6.78
N THR A 91 6.15 -2.45 -5.86
CA THR A 91 7.60 -2.23 -6.01
C THR A 91 8.43 -3.07 -5.06
N GLU A 92 7.80 -3.69 -4.06
CA GLU A 92 8.45 -4.45 -2.98
C GLU A 92 9.43 -3.63 -2.14
N LYS A 93 9.34 -2.30 -2.23
CA LYS A 93 10.18 -1.36 -1.47
C LYS A 93 9.37 -0.68 -0.38
N GLU A 94 10.07 -0.17 0.62
CA GLU A 94 9.44 0.60 1.69
C GLU A 94 8.79 1.88 1.12
N MET A 95 7.59 2.16 1.59
CA MET A 95 6.88 3.38 1.26
C MET A 95 7.47 4.54 2.06
N THR A 96 7.78 5.62 1.36
CA THR A 96 8.31 6.86 1.94
C THR A 96 7.27 7.97 1.84
N GLY A 97 7.65 9.19 2.15
CA GLY A 97 6.79 10.35 2.03
C GLY A 97 6.26 10.80 3.38
N CYS A 98 5.07 11.37 3.37
CA CYS A 98 4.49 11.98 4.55
C CYS A 98 2.96 11.96 4.51
N VAL A 99 2.37 12.25 5.67
CA VAL A 99 0.94 12.50 5.79
C VAL A 99 0.72 14.00 5.89
N LEU A 100 0.02 14.58 4.94
CA LEU A 100 -0.37 15.99 4.95
C LEU A 100 -1.61 16.17 5.82
N ILE A 101 -1.54 17.10 6.76
CA ILE A 101 -2.62 17.41 7.68
C ILE A 101 -3.12 18.82 7.36
N ASN A 102 -4.38 18.92 7.00
CA ASN A 102 -5.08 20.18 6.75
C ASN A 102 -6.18 20.37 7.79
N TYR A 103 -6.36 21.56 8.24
CA TYR A 103 -7.50 21.92 9.09
C TYR A 103 -8.36 22.97 8.38
N TYR A 104 -9.56 22.56 7.99
CA TYR A 104 -10.54 23.46 7.41
C TYR A 104 -11.97 22.92 7.64
N SER A 105 -12.94 23.81 7.63
CA SER A 105 -14.34 23.47 7.93
C SER A 105 -14.51 22.76 9.26
N GLU A 106 -13.77 23.20 10.28
CA GLU A 106 -13.79 22.64 11.64
C GLU A 106 -13.40 21.15 11.73
N GLN A 107 -12.70 20.63 10.70
CA GLN A 107 -12.24 19.24 10.65
C GLN A 107 -10.81 19.12 10.17
N TYR A 108 -10.13 18.10 10.66
CA TYR A 108 -8.82 17.69 10.16
C TYR A 108 -8.98 16.77 8.96
N HIS A 109 -8.20 17.02 7.93
CA HIS A 109 -8.15 16.20 6.72
C HIS A 109 -6.74 15.66 6.54
N TYR A 110 -6.62 14.38 6.19
CA TYR A 110 -5.36 13.69 6.06
C TYR A 110 -5.18 13.18 4.64
N LYS A 111 -3.98 13.39 4.09
CA LYS A 111 -3.63 12.91 2.74
C LYS A 111 -2.21 12.34 2.76
N TYR A 112 -2.03 11.18 2.16
CA TYR A 112 -0.71 10.59 2.00
C TYR A 112 -0.03 11.15 0.74
N LEU A 113 1.21 11.61 0.90
CA LEU A 113 2.07 12.06 -0.19
C LEU A 113 3.25 11.09 -0.30
N PRO A 114 3.33 10.29 -1.37
CA PRO A 114 4.34 9.23 -1.47
C PRO A 114 5.75 9.73 -1.79
N GLU A 115 5.89 10.93 -2.34
CA GLU A 115 7.18 11.47 -2.74
C GLU A 115 7.69 12.54 -1.77
N ASP A 116 8.92 12.38 -1.31
CA ASP A 116 9.54 13.32 -0.38
C ASP A 116 9.61 14.75 -0.93
N LYS A 117 9.78 14.90 -2.25
CA LYS A 117 9.80 16.23 -2.91
C LYS A 117 8.50 17.00 -2.69
N ASP A 118 7.36 16.30 -2.66
CA ASP A 118 6.06 16.92 -2.41
C ASP A 118 5.90 17.29 -0.94
N CYS A 119 6.46 16.50 -0.05
CA CYS A 119 6.45 16.77 1.38
C CYS A 119 7.25 18.04 1.75
N LYS A 120 8.33 18.30 1.04
CA LYS A 120 9.19 19.48 1.29
C LYS A 120 8.52 20.82 1.01
N LYS A 121 7.40 20.80 0.30
CA LYS A 121 6.60 22.01 0.04
C LYS A 121 5.85 22.50 1.28
N TYR A 122 5.76 21.68 2.31
CA TYR A 122 4.99 21.94 3.51
C TYR A 122 5.89 21.94 4.75
N THR A 123 5.46 22.65 5.78
CA THR A 123 6.16 22.71 7.06
C THR A 123 5.96 21.41 7.84
N ASN A 124 7.06 20.87 8.41
CA ASN A 124 6.97 19.72 9.30
C ASN A 124 6.21 20.11 10.57
N ILE A 125 5.36 19.22 11.06
CA ILE A 125 4.55 19.45 12.25
C ILE A 125 5.40 19.72 13.49
N LYS A 126 6.64 19.22 13.51
CA LYS A 126 7.58 19.43 14.61
C LYS A 126 8.18 20.83 14.65
N GLU A 127 8.03 21.61 13.61
CA GLU A 127 8.55 22.99 13.50
C GLU A 127 7.58 24.06 13.99
#